data_c8578b1de04f6770ab78c5995d6faa1a
#
_entry.id   c8578b1de04f6770ab78c5995d6faa1a
#
_cell.length_a   1.000
_cell.length_b   1.000
_cell.length_c   1.000
_cell.angle_alpha   90.00
_cell.angle_beta   90.00
_cell.angle_gamma   90.00
#
_symmetry.space_group_name_H-M   'P 1'
#
loop_
_entity.id
_entity.type
_entity.pdbx_description
1 polymer ?
#
loop_
_entity_poly.entity_id
_entity_poly.type
_entity_poly.pdbx_seq_one_letter_code
_entity_poly.pdbx_strand_id
1 'polypeptide(L)'
;NWLSGYYSVMFPLSLALFCKAVEEERRGRSMLLGVSNTLVVILLFLQGSDGGVMVASVALWMCFWSSRKKTKLWEALLFLLTGACVGMLLWGKGMQSRGTFDILLQDGIAKRLAAWQGWLLLAAVCLLFCGVHHVLPEKKKRTLRIGVLYGSLVLAAGTVIWYILKQQGSNFAEWGNHRGRLWQMAWQGFCQGDLRQKLLGAGPDCFAGYLGQVLPGGTVLFDKGYFAGSIFTNAHNEWLTTLINMGVLGVVAYAAVFFTAFRKYRGNFMTNMLLFTYGMHSLISFQQVLNAPLFFLLLGICEAGQGQEKLHRTDTDEESIEIA
;
A
#
# COMPACT_ATOMS: atom_id res chain seq x y z
N ASN A 1 -1.73 11.86 4.34
CA ASN A 1 -2.32 10.52 4.54
C ASN A 1 -3.62 10.27 3.76
N TRP A 2 -4.49 11.29 3.56
CA TRP A 2 -5.78 11.15 2.85
C TRP A 2 -5.60 10.70 1.40
N LEU A 3 -4.67 11.33 0.67
CA LEU A 3 -4.37 10.99 -0.71
C LEU A 3 -3.77 9.59 -0.84
N SER A 4 -2.88 9.19 0.07
CA SER A 4 -2.33 7.82 0.08
C SER A 4 -3.41 6.77 0.38
N GLY A 5 -4.38 7.11 1.23
CA GLY A 5 -5.57 6.28 1.47
C GLY A 5 -6.38 6.06 0.20
N TYR A 6 -6.73 7.11 -0.52
CA TYR A 6 -7.43 7.01 -1.80
C TYR A 6 -6.64 6.15 -2.82
N TYR A 7 -5.36 6.42 -2.98
CA TYR A 7 -4.54 5.66 -3.92
C TYR A 7 -4.22 4.24 -3.48
N SER A 8 -4.40 3.88 -2.20
CA SER A 8 -4.29 2.46 -1.78
C SER A 8 -5.34 1.56 -2.43
N VAL A 9 -6.43 2.17 -2.90
CA VAL A 9 -7.54 1.51 -3.61
C VAL A 9 -7.47 1.75 -5.13
N MET A 10 -7.35 3.01 -5.55
CA MET A 10 -7.47 3.37 -6.97
C MET A 10 -6.22 3.06 -7.79
N PHE A 11 -5.03 3.17 -7.22
CA PHE A 11 -3.80 2.88 -7.95
C PHE A 11 -3.65 1.40 -8.32
N PRO A 12 -3.85 0.41 -7.40
CA PRO A 12 -3.85 -1.00 -7.78
C PRO A 12 -4.85 -1.33 -8.88
N LEU A 13 -6.05 -0.74 -8.85
CA LEU A 13 -7.05 -0.93 -9.88
C LEU A 13 -6.56 -0.40 -11.25
N SER A 14 -6.07 0.83 -11.29
CA SER A 14 -5.54 1.45 -12.52
C SER A 14 -4.35 0.66 -13.08
N LEU A 15 -3.46 0.20 -12.19
CA LEU A 15 -2.28 -0.59 -12.58
C LEU A 15 -2.66 -1.98 -13.10
N ALA A 16 -3.68 -2.63 -12.52
CA ALA A 16 -4.22 -3.90 -13.03
C ALA A 16 -4.86 -3.73 -14.43
N LEU A 17 -5.59 -2.63 -14.62
CA LEU A 17 -6.16 -2.28 -15.94
C LEU A 17 -5.06 -2.00 -16.98
N PHE A 18 -3.95 -1.36 -16.56
CA PHE A 18 -2.77 -1.19 -17.41
C PHE A 18 -2.17 -2.54 -17.82
N CYS A 19 -1.94 -3.42 -16.86
CA CYS A 19 -1.42 -4.76 -17.14
C CYS A 19 -2.32 -5.52 -18.13
N LYS A 20 -3.64 -5.47 -17.94
CA LYS A 20 -4.61 -6.08 -18.82
C LYS A 20 -4.57 -5.47 -20.24
N ALA A 21 -4.50 -4.14 -20.35
CA ALA A 21 -4.42 -3.46 -21.65
C ALA A 21 -3.14 -3.80 -22.43
N VAL A 22 -2.01 -4.00 -21.73
CA VAL A 22 -0.75 -4.45 -22.35
C VAL A 22 -0.88 -5.90 -22.83
N GLU A 23 -1.51 -6.78 -22.07
CA GLU A 23 -1.71 -8.19 -22.44
C GLU A 23 -2.67 -8.36 -23.60
N GLU A 24 -3.71 -7.53 -23.67
CA GLU A 24 -4.68 -7.50 -24.78
C GLU A 24 -4.16 -6.72 -26.01
N GLU A 25 -2.93 -6.22 -25.99
CA GLU A 25 -2.27 -5.44 -27.05
C GLU A 25 -3.05 -4.18 -27.47
N ARG A 26 -3.86 -3.61 -26.57
CA ARG A 26 -4.65 -2.38 -26.80
C ARG A 26 -3.75 -1.15 -26.63
N ARG A 27 -2.96 -0.83 -27.68
CA ARG A 27 -1.91 0.21 -27.64
C ARG A 27 -2.37 1.56 -27.08
N GLY A 28 -3.47 2.14 -27.59
CA GLY A 28 -3.96 3.44 -27.13
C GLY A 28 -4.33 3.44 -25.65
N ARG A 29 -5.02 2.39 -25.19
CA ARG A 29 -5.41 2.24 -23.79
C ARG A 29 -4.20 2.00 -22.88
N SER A 30 -3.24 1.17 -23.29
CA SER A 30 -2.03 0.92 -22.52
C SER A 30 -1.14 2.15 -22.41
N MET A 31 -1.03 2.97 -23.46
CA MET A 31 -0.30 4.25 -23.40
C MET A 31 -0.96 5.24 -22.42
N LEU A 32 -2.29 5.44 -22.53
CA LEU A 32 -3.02 6.34 -21.63
C LEU A 32 -2.88 5.92 -20.17
N LEU A 33 -3.12 4.64 -19.87
CA LEU A 33 -2.97 4.09 -18.52
C LEU A 33 -1.52 4.09 -18.06
N GLY A 34 -0.55 3.88 -18.93
CA GLY A 34 0.88 3.96 -18.63
C GLY A 34 1.28 5.35 -18.18
N VAL A 35 0.91 6.38 -18.94
CA VAL A 35 1.16 7.78 -18.57
C VAL A 35 0.46 8.15 -17.26
N SER A 36 -0.83 7.80 -17.12
CA SER A 36 -1.60 8.05 -15.90
C SER A 36 -0.96 7.39 -14.67
N ASN A 37 -0.60 6.10 -14.75
CA ASN A 37 0.06 5.41 -13.63
C ASN A 37 1.46 5.96 -13.32
N THR A 38 2.22 6.39 -14.33
CA THR A 38 3.50 7.09 -14.14
C THR A 38 3.31 8.36 -13.32
N LEU A 39 2.31 9.18 -13.65
CA LEU A 39 1.98 10.40 -12.91
C LEU A 39 1.52 10.08 -11.49
N VAL A 40 0.70 9.04 -11.29
CA VAL A 40 0.27 8.60 -9.95
C VAL A 40 1.46 8.17 -9.11
N VAL A 41 2.42 7.42 -9.65
CA VAL A 41 3.65 7.05 -8.93
C VAL A 41 4.40 8.31 -8.49
N ILE A 42 4.61 9.25 -9.40
CA ILE A 42 5.25 10.54 -9.09
C ILE A 42 4.50 11.25 -7.94
N LEU A 43 3.18 11.38 -8.05
CA LEU A 43 2.35 12.03 -7.02
C LEU A 43 2.42 11.34 -5.66
N LEU A 44 2.45 9.99 -5.63
CA LEU A 44 2.58 9.21 -4.39
C LEU A 44 3.91 9.47 -3.67
N PHE A 45 4.99 9.70 -4.40
CA PHE A 45 6.27 10.12 -3.82
C PHE A 45 6.27 11.59 -3.41
N LEU A 46 5.69 12.48 -4.22
CA LEU A 46 5.66 13.92 -3.98
C LEU A 46 4.83 14.34 -2.77
N GLN A 47 3.78 13.59 -2.43
CA GLN A 47 2.95 13.89 -1.26
C GLN A 47 3.71 13.75 0.08
N GLY A 48 4.92 13.19 0.10
CA GLY A 48 5.75 13.07 1.30
C GLY A 48 5.22 12.10 2.36
N SER A 49 4.28 11.20 2.00
CA SER A 49 3.68 10.24 2.93
C SER A 49 4.32 8.85 2.78
N ASP A 50 4.77 8.27 3.91
CA ASP A 50 5.28 6.90 3.95
C ASP A 50 4.25 5.88 3.43
N GLY A 51 2.95 6.15 3.68
CA GLY A 51 1.84 5.34 3.18
C GLY A 51 1.76 5.32 1.65
N GLY A 52 2.01 6.47 0.99
CA GLY A 52 2.05 6.57 -0.46
C GLY A 52 3.20 5.77 -1.07
N VAL A 53 4.40 5.91 -0.50
CA VAL A 53 5.59 5.14 -0.92
C VAL A 53 5.34 3.64 -0.79
N MET A 54 4.77 3.21 0.33
CA MET A 54 4.47 1.80 0.57
C MET A 54 3.43 1.25 -0.42
N VAL A 55 2.34 1.97 -0.66
CA VAL A 55 1.31 1.58 -1.65
C VAL A 55 1.92 1.43 -3.04
N ALA A 56 2.72 2.42 -3.50
CA ALA A 56 3.37 2.37 -4.79
C ALA A 56 4.32 1.17 -4.89
N SER A 57 5.15 0.95 -3.88
CA SER A 57 6.13 -0.14 -3.85
C SER A 57 5.46 -1.52 -3.88
N VAL A 58 4.44 -1.73 -3.06
CA VAL A 58 3.72 -3.01 -2.99
C VAL A 58 2.99 -3.29 -4.29
N ALA A 59 2.23 -2.33 -4.83
CA ALA A 59 1.48 -2.50 -6.06
C ALA A 59 2.41 -2.79 -7.27
N LEU A 60 3.48 -2.04 -7.43
CA LEU A 60 4.47 -2.26 -8.49
C LEU A 60 5.15 -3.61 -8.33
N TRP A 61 5.56 -3.97 -7.11
CA TRP A 61 6.18 -5.27 -6.87
C TRP A 61 5.26 -6.43 -7.24
N MET A 62 3.98 -6.36 -6.89
CA MET A 62 2.99 -7.37 -7.27
C MET A 62 2.82 -7.47 -8.79
N CYS A 63 2.82 -6.34 -9.52
CA CYS A 63 2.78 -6.33 -10.97
C CYS A 63 4.03 -6.97 -11.59
N PHE A 64 5.22 -6.64 -11.09
CA PHE A 64 6.45 -7.28 -11.54
C PHE A 64 6.47 -8.78 -11.22
N TRP A 65 5.97 -9.20 -10.06
CA TRP A 65 5.81 -10.61 -9.73
C TRP A 65 4.87 -11.34 -10.69
N SER A 66 3.72 -10.75 -11.01
CA SER A 66 2.76 -11.29 -11.97
C SER A 66 3.34 -11.41 -13.38
N SER A 67 4.13 -10.41 -13.79
CA SER A 67 4.74 -10.34 -15.13
C SER A 67 6.01 -11.15 -15.30
N ARG A 68 6.50 -11.87 -14.26
CA ARG A 68 7.80 -12.58 -14.29
C ARG A 68 7.96 -13.59 -15.45
N LYS A 69 6.86 -14.07 -16.03
CA LYS A 69 6.84 -14.96 -17.19
C LYS A 69 6.47 -14.25 -18.50
N LYS A 70 6.11 -12.95 -18.46
CA LYS A 70 5.53 -12.18 -19.57
C LYS A 70 6.48 -11.03 -19.95
N THR A 71 7.30 -11.21 -20.97
CA THR A 71 8.36 -10.25 -21.35
C THR A 71 7.80 -8.88 -21.71
N LYS A 72 6.77 -8.81 -22.57
CA LYS A 72 6.16 -7.54 -22.98
C LYS A 72 5.63 -6.74 -21.78
N LEU A 73 4.94 -7.41 -20.84
CA LEU A 73 4.40 -6.74 -19.65
C LEU A 73 5.50 -6.28 -18.70
N TRP A 74 6.55 -7.09 -18.52
CA TRP A 74 7.70 -6.69 -17.72
C TRP A 74 8.38 -5.43 -18.27
N GLU A 75 8.59 -5.38 -19.58
CA GLU A 75 9.19 -4.22 -20.24
C GLU A 75 8.31 -2.97 -20.14
N ALA A 76 6.99 -3.12 -20.30
CA ALA A 76 6.05 -2.02 -20.12
C ALA A 76 6.07 -1.45 -18.67
N LEU A 77 6.17 -2.31 -17.65
CA LEU A 77 6.31 -1.90 -16.25
C LEU A 77 7.65 -1.21 -15.98
N LEU A 78 8.74 -1.71 -16.58
CA LEU A 78 10.05 -1.04 -16.49
C LEU A 78 10.00 0.35 -17.14
N PHE A 79 9.32 0.49 -18.27
CA PHE A 79 9.15 1.77 -18.94
C PHE A 79 8.37 2.77 -18.08
N LEU A 80 7.29 2.30 -17.43
CA LEU A 80 6.53 3.09 -16.47
C LEU A 80 7.41 3.56 -15.30
N LEU A 81 8.16 2.64 -14.70
CA LEU A 81 9.05 2.95 -13.57
C LEU A 81 10.16 3.92 -13.98
N THR A 82 10.78 3.69 -15.15
CA THR A 82 11.81 4.61 -15.67
C THR A 82 11.23 6.00 -15.91
N GLY A 83 10.02 6.09 -16.48
CA GLY A 83 9.31 7.37 -16.65
C GLY A 83 9.05 8.09 -15.33
N ALA A 84 8.66 7.36 -14.29
CA ALA A 84 8.49 7.92 -12.95
C ALA A 84 9.82 8.41 -12.36
N CYS A 85 10.90 7.64 -12.51
CA CYS A 85 12.25 8.05 -12.07
C CYS A 85 12.72 9.33 -12.77
N VAL A 86 12.53 9.44 -14.07
CA VAL A 86 12.87 10.65 -14.85
C VAL A 86 12.02 11.85 -14.39
N GLY A 87 10.71 11.65 -14.22
CA GLY A 87 9.82 12.69 -13.71
C GLY A 87 10.25 13.20 -12.33
N MET A 88 10.58 12.31 -11.39
CA MET A 88 11.09 12.65 -10.07
C MET A 88 12.45 13.35 -10.12
N LEU A 89 13.34 12.92 -11.04
CA LEU A 89 14.62 13.57 -11.26
C LEU A 89 14.46 15.02 -11.73
N LEU A 90 13.61 15.25 -12.72
CA LEU A 90 13.35 16.59 -13.28
C LEU A 90 12.70 17.49 -12.22
N TRP A 91 11.72 16.96 -11.49
CA TRP A 91 11.08 17.69 -10.40
C TRP A 91 12.09 18.04 -9.29
N GLY A 92 12.87 17.07 -8.80
CA GLY A 92 13.83 17.27 -7.72
C GLY A 92 14.89 18.32 -8.07
N LYS A 93 15.42 18.30 -9.31
CA LYS A 93 16.33 19.35 -9.81
C LYS A 93 15.66 20.72 -9.89
N GLY A 94 14.43 20.77 -10.41
CA GLY A 94 13.67 22.01 -10.53
C GLY A 94 13.35 22.64 -9.17
N MET A 95 13.03 21.84 -8.17
CA MET A 95 12.75 22.33 -6.82
C MET A 95 14.00 22.76 -6.06
N GLN A 96 15.09 22.03 -6.23
CA GLN A 96 16.38 22.40 -5.63
C GLN A 96 16.88 23.74 -6.18
N SER A 97 16.75 23.97 -7.49
CA SER A 97 17.14 25.24 -8.12
C SER A 97 16.33 26.46 -7.63
N ARG A 98 15.11 26.23 -7.12
CA ARG A 98 14.21 27.27 -6.59
C ARG A 98 14.34 27.48 -5.08
N GLY A 99 15.15 26.70 -4.37
CA GLY A 99 15.30 26.76 -2.90
C GLY A 99 14.06 26.34 -2.11
N THR A 100 13.04 25.76 -2.76
CA THR A 100 11.75 25.40 -2.14
C THR A 100 11.72 23.95 -1.61
N PHE A 101 12.80 23.21 -1.79
CA PHE A 101 12.86 21.77 -1.46
C PHE A 101 12.62 21.47 0.03
N ASP A 102 13.20 22.28 0.92
CA ASP A 102 13.13 22.06 2.37
C ASP A 102 11.80 22.51 2.97
N ILE A 103 11.06 23.38 2.28
CA ILE A 103 9.78 23.93 2.75
C ILE A 103 8.62 22.95 2.52
N LEU A 104 8.67 22.15 1.43
CA LEU A 104 7.55 21.32 0.99
C LEU A 104 7.59 19.89 1.52
N LEU A 105 8.73 19.39 1.96
CA LEU A 105 8.88 18.01 2.41
C LEU A 105 9.16 17.96 3.90
N GLN A 106 8.23 17.38 4.64
CA GLN A 106 8.46 17.04 6.05
C GLN A 106 9.55 15.98 6.19
N ASP A 107 10.25 15.95 7.33
CA ASP A 107 11.25 14.94 7.61
C ASP A 107 10.63 13.53 7.59
N GLY A 108 11.28 12.60 6.88
CA GLY A 108 10.79 11.24 6.73
C GLY A 108 11.52 10.47 5.63
N ILE A 109 11.08 9.24 5.38
CA ILE A 109 11.60 8.39 4.29
C ILE A 109 11.34 9.07 2.95
N ALA A 110 10.17 9.67 2.77
CA ALA A 110 9.78 10.36 1.54
C ALA A 110 10.72 11.52 1.20
N LYS A 111 11.18 12.33 2.19
CA LYS A 111 12.17 13.40 1.98
C LYS A 111 13.51 12.85 1.48
N ARG A 112 13.98 11.76 2.07
CA ARG A 112 15.23 11.10 1.64
C ARG A 112 15.13 10.51 0.24
N LEU A 113 13.97 9.93 -0.10
CA LEU A 113 13.69 9.40 -1.44
C LEU A 113 13.44 10.49 -2.48
N ALA A 114 13.07 11.70 -2.07
CA ALA A 114 12.90 12.83 -2.99
C ALA A 114 14.24 13.46 -3.46
N ALA A 115 15.37 13.08 -2.87
CA ALA A 115 16.68 13.52 -3.33
C ALA A 115 16.93 13.05 -4.77
N TRP A 116 17.17 14.00 -5.70
CA TRP A 116 17.28 13.73 -7.14
C TRP A 116 18.40 12.73 -7.50
N GLN A 117 19.46 12.65 -6.68
CA GLN A 117 20.57 11.72 -6.87
C GLN A 117 20.12 10.25 -6.79
N GLY A 118 19.21 9.94 -5.85
CA GLY A 118 18.64 8.61 -5.72
C GLY A 118 17.82 8.20 -6.95
N TRP A 119 17.06 9.14 -7.50
CA TRP A 119 16.27 8.90 -8.71
C TRP A 119 17.12 8.79 -9.97
N LEU A 120 18.24 9.54 -10.05
CA LEU A 120 19.22 9.37 -11.12
C LEU A 120 19.83 7.97 -11.09
N LEU A 121 20.24 7.51 -9.90
CA LEU A 121 20.79 6.16 -9.74
C LEU A 121 19.76 5.10 -10.11
N LEU A 122 18.52 5.23 -9.63
CA LEU A 122 17.45 4.27 -9.93
C LEU A 122 17.11 4.25 -11.42
N ALA A 123 17.04 5.42 -12.08
CA ALA A 123 16.84 5.51 -13.52
C ALA A 123 17.98 4.83 -14.29
N ALA A 124 19.24 5.07 -13.90
CA ALA A 124 20.39 4.43 -14.51
C ALA A 124 20.36 2.90 -14.33
N VAL A 125 20.00 2.40 -13.14
CA VAL A 125 19.83 0.97 -12.88
C VAL A 125 18.71 0.37 -13.73
N CYS A 126 17.57 1.06 -13.87
CA CYS A 126 16.46 0.62 -14.72
C CYS A 126 16.88 0.53 -16.18
N LEU A 127 17.58 1.56 -16.70
CA LEU A 127 18.06 1.59 -18.08
C LEU A 127 19.11 0.51 -18.34
N LEU A 128 20.07 0.32 -17.43
CA LEU A 128 21.06 -0.75 -17.52
C LEU A 128 20.37 -2.12 -17.52
N PHE A 129 19.39 -2.30 -16.63
CA PHE A 129 18.62 -3.54 -16.57
C PHE A 129 17.83 -3.77 -17.88
N CYS A 130 17.22 -2.72 -18.46
CA CYS A 130 16.55 -2.82 -19.76
C CYS A 130 17.54 -3.25 -20.85
N GLY A 131 18.73 -2.66 -20.91
CA GLY A 131 19.77 -3.02 -21.88
C GLY A 131 20.22 -4.48 -21.74
N VAL A 132 20.57 -4.90 -20.52
CA VAL A 132 20.95 -6.29 -20.23
C VAL A 132 19.81 -7.25 -20.55
N HIS A 133 18.59 -6.91 -20.14
CA HIS A 133 17.41 -7.72 -20.40
C HIS A 133 17.12 -7.87 -21.89
N HIS A 134 17.34 -6.83 -22.70
CA HIS A 134 17.12 -6.88 -24.14
C HIS A 134 18.06 -7.86 -24.84
N VAL A 135 19.33 -7.89 -24.45
CA VAL A 135 20.38 -8.74 -25.08
C VAL A 135 20.30 -10.20 -24.65
N LEU A 136 19.73 -10.50 -23.47
CA LEU A 136 19.69 -11.87 -22.95
C LEU A 136 18.70 -12.78 -23.70
N PRO A 137 18.99 -14.07 -23.85
CA PRO A 137 18.02 -15.06 -24.35
C PRO A 137 16.86 -15.25 -23.34
N GLU A 138 15.66 -15.58 -23.82
CA GLU A 138 14.42 -15.62 -23.03
C GLU A 138 14.51 -16.47 -21.75
N LYS A 139 15.23 -17.62 -21.81
CA LYS A 139 15.43 -18.47 -20.63
C LYS A 139 16.20 -17.75 -19.51
N LYS A 140 17.23 -17.00 -19.87
CA LYS A 140 18.03 -16.20 -18.91
C LYS A 140 17.29 -14.96 -18.42
N LYS A 141 16.45 -14.33 -19.27
CA LYS A 141 15.58 -13.22 -18.87
C LYS A 141 14.67 -13.59 -17.71
N ARG A 142 14.04 -14.76 -17.77
CA ARG A 142 13.16 -15.24 -16.70
C ARG A 142 13.91 -15.44 -15.38
N THR A 143 15.09 -16.06 -15.43
CA THR A 143 15.94 -16.25 -14.24
C THR A 143 16.35 -14.91 -13.63
N LEU A 144 16.76 -13.95 -14.47
CA LEU A 144 17.12 -12.61 -14.02
C LEU A 144 15.95 -11.88 -13.34
N ARG A 145 14.75 -11.92 -13.92
CA ARG A 145 13.54 -11.32 -13.32
C ARG A 145 13.23 -11.90 -11.94
N ILE A 146 13.29 -13.21 -11.81
CA ILE A 146 13.06 -13.91 -10.54
C ILE A 146 14.14 -13.51 -9.52
N GLY A 147 15.41 -13.48 -9.93
CA GLY A 147 16.52 -13.06 -9.07
C GLY A 147 16.37 -11.64 -8.55
N VAL A 148 15.96 -10.69 -9.41
CA VAL A 148 15.70 -9.30 -9.02
C VAL A 148 14.54 -9.21 -8.02
N LEU A 149 13.46 -9.97 -8.23
CA LEU A 149 12.31 -9.95 -7.32
C LEU A 149 12.66 -10.50 -5.93
N TYR A 150 13.36 -11.62 -5.85
CA TYR A 150 13.81 -12.13 -4.56
C TYR A 150 14.88 -11.24 -3.92
N GLY A 151 15.82 -10.72 -4.72
CA GLY A 151 16.82 -9.76 -4.25
C GLY A 151 16.19 -8.49 -3.66
N SER A 152 15.13 -7.97 -4.29
CA SER A 152 14.40 -6.81 -3.78
C SER A 152 13.69 -7.10 -2.45
N LEU A 153 13.12 -8.31 -2.26
CA LEU A 153 12.53 -8.72 -0.97
C LEU A 153 13.58 -8.85 0.13
N VAL A 154 14.71 -9.49 -0.18
CA VAL A 154 15.82 -9.63 0.78
C VAL A 154 16.36 -8.26 1.17
N LEU A 155 16.54 -7.35 0.19
CA LEU A 155 16.98 -5.98 0.44
C LEU A 155 15.97 -5.22 1.30
N ALA A 156 14.68 -5.32 0.99
CA ALA A 156 13.62 -4.67 1.76
C ALA A 156 13.59 -5.21 3.21
N ALA A 157 13.62 -6.53 3.39
CA ALA A 157 13.67 -7.15 4.71
C ALA A 157 14.94 -6.74 5.49
N GLY A 158 16.11 -6.77 4.84
CA GLY A 158 17.37 -6.33 5.44
C GLY A 158 17.34 -4.86 5.85
N THR A 159 16.73 -4.00 5.04
CA THR A 159 16.57 -2.57 5.36
C THR A 159 15.67 -2.36 6.58
N VAL A 160 14.57 -3.09 6.66
CA VAL A 160 13.65 -3.05 7.81
C VAL A 160 14.36 -3.55 9.07
N ILE A 161 15.04 -4.69 9.00
CA ILE A 161 15.79 -5.26 10.14
C ILE A 161 16.89 -4.28 10.59
N TRP A 162 17.69 -3.77 9.66
CA TRP A 162 18.73 -2.77 9.96
C TRP A 162 18.15 -1.53 10.62
N TYR A 163 17.01 -1.05 10.12
CA TYR A 163 16.32 0.11 10.69
C TYR A 163 15.85 -0.17 12.13
N ILE A 164 15.23 -1.33 12.38
CA ILE A 164 14.80 -1.76 13.73
C ILE A 164 16.00 -1.85 14.67
N LEU A 165 17.10 -2.48 14.25
CA LEU A 165 18.31 -2.62 15.04
C LEU A 165 18.96 -1.26 15.36
N LYS A 166 18.97 -0.35 14.39
CA LYS A 166 19.48 1.01 14.59
C LYS A 166 18.63 1.82 15.58
N GLN A 167 17.34 1.53 15.65
CA GLN A 167 16.40 2.22 16.55
C GLN A 167 16.43 1.68 18.00
N GLN A 168 17.20 0.62 18.31
CA GLN A 168 17.28 0.07 19.68
C GLN A 168 17.79 1.07 20.74
N GLY A 169 18.38 2.18 20.34
CA GLY A 169 18.78 3.29 21.24
C GLY A 169 17.92 4.55 21.12
N SER A 170 16.96 4.60 20.21
CA SER A 170 16.07 5.75 20.00
C SER A 170 14.68 5.47 20.59
N ASN A 171 14.04 6.53 21.05
CA ASN A 171 12.71 6.43 21.64
C ASN A 171 11.69 5.95 20.57
N PHE A 172 11.21 4.70 20.66
CA PHE A 172 10.19 4.15 19.76
C PHE A 172 8.94 5.05 19.67
N ALA A 173 8.65 5.82 20.71
CA ALA A 173 7.55 6.77 20.73
C ALA A 173 7.63 7.83 19.62
N GLU A 174 8.83 8.19 19.16
CA GLU A 174 9.04 9.20 18.11
C GLU A 174 8.99 8.60 16.70
N TRP A 175 8.97 7.26 16.61
CA TRP A 175 8.97 6.57 15.33
C TRP A 175 7.72 6.89 14.47
N GLY A 176 7.93 7.02 13.15
CA GLY A 176 6.86 7.19 12.19
C GLY A 176 6.01 8.46 12.40
N ASN A 177 6.65 9.58 12.76
CA ASN A 177 5.97 10.82 13.11
C ASN A 177 5.03 10.63 14.32
N HIS A 178 5.59 10.11 15.42
CA HIS A 178 4.92 9.81 16.70
C HIS A 178 3.89 8.67 16.66
N ARG A 179 3.78 7.92 15.56
CA ARG A 179 2.91 6.72 15.51
C ARG A 179 3.29 5.68 16.55
N GLY A 180 4.60 5.50 16.83
CA GLY A 180 5.07 4.60 17.86
C GLY A 180 4.44 4.90 19.23
N ARG A 181 4.30 6.18 19.61
CA ARG A 181 3.62 6.60 20.83
C ARG A 181 2.14 6.23 20.82
N LEU A 182 1.45 6.50 19.73
CA LEU A 182 0.03 6.14 19.58
C LEU A 182 -0.18 4.62 19.69
N TRP A 183 0.72 3.82 19.10
CA TRP A 183 0.66 2.37 19.18
C TRP A 183 0.92 1.85 20.60
N GLN A 184 1.88 2.45 21.31
CA GLN A 184 2.13 2.14 22.74
C GLN A 184 0.90 2.47 23.60
N MET A 185 0.30 3.66 23.41
CA MET A 185 -0.90 4.08 24.13
C MET A 185 -2.07 3.15 23.85
N ALA A 186 -2.32 2.79 22.58
CA ALA A 186 -3.37 1.85 22.21
C ALA A 186 -3.13 0.48 22.87
N TRP A 187 -1.91 -0.05 22.81
CA TRP A 187 -1.58 -1.33 23.43
C TRP A 187 -1.70 -1.30 24.97
N GLN A 188 -1.21 -0.25 25.61
CA GLN A 188 -1.37 -0.07 27.08
C GLN A 188 -2.84 0.03 27.47
N GLY A 189 -3.66 0.81 26.73
CA GLY A 189 -5.09 0.92 26.98
C GLY A 189 -5.79 -0.42 26.83
N PHE A 190 -5.45 -1.21 25.79
CA PHE A 190 -5.97 -2.56 25.65
C PHE A 190 -5.59 -3.47 26.82
N CYS A 191 -4.34 -3.44 27.28
CA CYS A 191 -3.88 -4.25 28.41
C CYS A 191 -4.60 -3.91 29.73
N GLN A 192 -4.89 -2.62 29.95
CA GLN A 192 -5.56 -2.11 31.15
C GLN A 192 -7.08 -2.32 31.16
N GLY A 193 -7.68 -2.57 30.00
CA GLY A 193 -9.10 -2.83 29.87
C GLY A 193 -9.56 -4.09 30.59
N ASP A 194 -10.82 -4.11 31.02
CA ASP A 194 -11.47 -5.29 31.55
C ASP A 194 -11.71 -6.36 30.47
N LEU A 195 -12.21 -7.53 30.86
CA LEU A 195 -12.45 -8.65 29.92
C LEU A 195 -13.47 -8.27 28.82
N ARG A 196 -14.51 -7.53 29.15
CA ARG A 196 -15.54 -7.09 28.22
C ARG A 196 -14.95 -6.13 27.19
N GLN A 197 -14.17 -5.16 27.65
CA GLN A 197 -13.48 -4.19 26.79
C GLN A 197 -12.44 -4.86 25.87
N LYS A 198 -11.70 -5.87 26.37
CA LYS A 198 -10.79 -6.67 25.55
C LYS A 198 -11.49 -7.47 24.47
N LEU A 199 -12.66 -8.03 24.76
CA LEU A 199 -13.40 -8.85 23.79
C LEU A 199 -14.22 -8.02 22.82
N LEU A 200 -14.97 -7.01 23.31
CA LEU A 200 -15.96 -6.26 22.55
C LEU A 200 -15.52 -4.82 22.24
N GLY A 201 -14.42 -4.35 22.85
CA GLY A 201 -13.93 -2.98 22.72
C GLY A 201 -14.69 -1.97 23.56
N ALA A 202 -14.29 -0.71 23.41
CA ALA A 202 -14.89 0.43 24.11
C ALA A 202 -16.14 0.99 23.41
N GLY A 203 -16.35 0.62 22.15
CA GLY A 203 -17.41 1.10 21.28
C GLY A 203 -16.87 1.86 20.05
N PRO A 204 -17.67 1.98 18.98
CA PRO A 204 -17.27 2.74 17.79
C PRO A 204 -16.88 4.17 18.14
N ASP A 205 -15.80 4.67 17.54
CA ASP A 205 -15.23 6.01 17.73
C ASP A 205 -14.88 6.40 19.18
N CYS A 206 -14.82 5.41 20.09
CA CYS A 206 -14.50 5.64 21.51
C CYS A 206 -12.98 5.68 21.81
N PHE A 207 -12.11 5.57 20.82
CA PHE A 207 -10.65 5.50 21.00
C PHE A 207 -10.09 6.56 21.95
N ALA A 208 -10.34 7.84 21.69
CA ALA A 208 -9.81 8.95 22.51
C ALA A 208 -10.41 8.96 23.92
N GLY A 209 -11.75 8.83 24.02
CA GLY A 209 -12.45 8.84 25.30
C GLY A 209 -12.06 7.69 26.21
N TYR A 210 -11.96 6.48 25.63
CA TYR A 210 -11.53 5.29 26.35
C TYR A 210 -10.09 5.38 26.86
N LEU A 211 -9.12 5.75 25.98
CA LEU A 211 -7.74 5.89 26.38
C LEU A 211 -7.55 6.99 27.43
N GLY A 212 -8.32 8.08 27.34
CA GLY A 212 -8.33 9.14 28.34
C GLY A 212 -8.82 8.68 29.73
N GLN A 213 -9.65 7.63 29.80
CA GLN A 213 -10.13 7.06 31.08
C GLN A 213 -9.16 6.05 31.68
N VAL A 214 -8.56 5.19 30.84
CA VAL A 214 -7.77 4.05 31.33
C VAL A 214 -6.28 4.34 31.47
N LEU A 215 -5.74 5.33 30.75
CA LEU A 215 -4.32 5.64 30.82
C LEU A 215 -4.00 6.57 32.00
N PRO A 216 -2.86 6.34 32.69
CA PRO A 216 -2.39 7.25 33.75
C PRO A 216 -2.22 8.67 33.19
N GLY A 217 -2.87 9.65 33.85
CA GLY A 217 -2.83 11.05 33.42
C GLY A 217 -3.94 11.50 32.47
N GLY A 218 -4.85 10.59 32.08
CA GLY A 218 -6.07 10.91 31.34
C GLY A 218 -5.87 11.50 29.96
N THR A 219 -4.66 11.38 29.35
CA THR A 219 -4.35 12.19 28.17
C THR A 219 -3.94 11.36 26.97
N VAL A 220 -4.83 11.39 25.97
CA VAL A 220 -4.50 11.21 24.56
C VAL A 220 -3.99 12.55 24.00
N LEU A 221 -3.74 13.52 24.87
CA LEU A 221 -3.30 14.87 24.53
C LEU A 221 -1.77 14.87 24.45
N PHE A 222 -1.24 15.40 23.37
CA PHE A 222 0.19 15.64 23.24
C PHE A 222 0.55 16.99 23.88
N ASP A 223 1.30 16.97 24.99
CA ASP A 223 1.64 18.18 25.74
C ASP A 223 2.76 18.99 25.09
N LYS A 224 3.60 18.34 24.25
CA LYS A 224 4.81 18.92 23.69
C LYS A 224 5.04 18.49 22.26
N GLY A 225 5.75 19.33 21.50
CA GLY A 225 6.15 19.06 20.14
C GLY A 225 5.13 19.50 19.08
N TYR A 226 5.27 19.02 17.88
CA TYR A 226 4.48 19.39 16.71
C TYR A 226 2.96 19.16 16.88
N PHE A 227 2.58 18.18 17.69
CA PHE A 227 1.19 17.81 17.96
C PHE A 227 0.65 18.35 19.28
N ALA A 228 1.34 19.32 19.92
CA ALA A 228 0.90 19.92 21.18
C ALA A 228 -0.55 20.43 21.06
N GLY A 229 -1.40 20.07 22.00
CA GLY A 229 -2.83 20.39 21.98
C GLY A 229 -3.70 19.54 21.07
N SER A 230 -3.16 18.56 20.33
CA SER A 230 -3.93 17.68 19.48
C SER A 230 -4.45 16.45 20.24
N ILE A 231 -5.73 16.12 20.04
CA ILE A 231 -6.33 14.87 20.52
C ILE A 231 -6.40 13.90 19.34
N PHE A 232 -5.83 12.70 19.52
CA PHE A 232 -5.87 11.66 18.52
C PHE A 232 -7.07 10.74 18.72
N THR A 233 -7.89 10.62 17.69
CA THR A 233 -9.11 9.78 17.69
C THR A 233 -8.87 8.37 17.18
N ASN A 234 -7.65 8.04 16.76
CA ASN A 234 -7.26 6.74 16.23
C ASN A 234 -5.75 6.50 16.41
N ALA A 235 -5.33 5.25 16.28
CA ALA A 235 -3.94 4.83 16.43
C ALA A 235 -3.04 5.10 15.19
N HIS A 236 -3.53 5.69 14.12
CA HIS A 236 -2.87 5.67 12.80
C HIS A 236 -2.44 4.24 12.38
N ASN A 237 -3.19 3.27 12.83
CA ASN A 237 -3.11 1.84 12.51
C ASN A 237 -4.52 1.31 12.68
N GLU A 238 -5.13 0.84 11.60
CA GLU A 238 -6.52 0.41 11.58
C GLU A 238 -6.77 -0.78 12.52
N TRP A 239 -5.80 -1.71 12.56
CA TRP A 239 -5.90 -2.89 13.41
C TRP A 239 -5.90 -2.56 14.89
N LEU A 240 -5.05 -1.63 15.33
CA LEU A 240 -5.03 -1.16 16.71
C LEU A 240 -6.24 -0.28 17.03
N THR A 241 -6.71 0.52 16.10
CA THR A 241 -7.94 1.30 16.25
C THR A 241 -9.16 0.38 16.42
N THR A 242 -9.25 -0.65 15.58
CA THR A 242 -10.28 -1.70 15.68
C THR A 242 -10.18 -2.46 17.01
N LEU A 243 -8.96 -2.76 17.46
CA LEU A 243 -8.75 -3.45 18.74
C LEU A 243 -9.28 -2.65 19.92
N ILE A 244 -9.10 -1.35 19.95
CA ILE A 244 -9.63 -0.48 21.02
C ILE A 244 -11.15 -0.31 20.90
N ASN A 245 -11.64 -0.04 19.69
CA ASN A 245 -13.05 0.30 19.48
C ASN A 245 -13.96 -0.93 19.51
N MET A 246 -13.52 -2.08 18.99
CA MET A 246 -14.33 -3.28 18.76
C MET A 246 -13.75 -4.56 19.40
N GLY A 247 -12.64 -4.46 20.12
CA GLY A 247 -11.98 -5.56 20.80
C GLY A 247 -11.40 -6.65 19.88
N VAL A 248 -11.00 -7.75 20.49
CA VAL A 248 -10.44 -8.91 19.76
C VAL A 248 -11.44 -9.48 18.77
N LEU A 249 -12.72 -9.54 19.12
CA LEU A 249 -13.75 -10.06 18.20
C LEU A 249 -13.88 -9.19 16.94
N GLY A 250 -13.77 -7.86 17.08
CA GLY A 250 -13.75 -6.94 15.95
C GLY A 250 -12.53 -7.14 15.05
N VAL A 251 -11.34 -7.31 15.64
CA VAL A 251 -10.11 -7.59 14.87
C VAL A 251 -10.21 -8.92 14.13
N VAL A 252 -10.72 -9.97 14.77
CA VAL A 252 -10.93 -11.28 14.13
C VAL A 252 -11.92 -11.18 12.97
N ALA A 253 -13.05 -10.49 13.16
CA ALA A 253 -14.03 -10.26 12.09
C ALA A 253 -13.43 -9.46 10.94
N TYR A 254 -12.68 -8.42 11.23
CA TYR A 254 -11.99 -7.60 10.22
C TYR A 254 -10.94 -8.42 9.45
N ALA A 255 -10.12 -9.21 10.14
CA ALA A 255 -9.17 -10.13 9.51
C ALA A 255 -9.86 -11.19 8.64
N ALA A 256 -11.03 -11.70 9.09
CA ALA A 256 -11.80 -12.68 8.34
C ALA A 256 -12.28 -12.14 6.99
N VAL A 257 -12.59 -10.83 6.86
CA VAL A 257 -12.94 -10.22 5.58
C VAL A 257 -11.78 -10.37 4.59
N PHE A 258 -10.56 -10.04 5.00
CA PHE A 258 -9.37 -10.17 4.13
C PHE A 258 -9.08 -11.63 3.79
N PHE A 259 -9.11 -12.50 4.79
CA PHE A 259 -8.80 -13.92 4.61
C PHE A 259 -9.79 -14.61 3.68
N THR A 260 -11.10 -14.41 3.89
CA THR A 260 -12.15 -15.00 3.06
C THR A 260 -12.11 -14.46 1.64
N ALA A 261 -11.93 -13.14 1.48
CA ALA A 261 -11.79 -12.52 0.16
C ALA A 261 -10.54 -13.03 -0.57
N PHE A 262 -9.38 -13.07 0.10
CA PHE A 262 -8.15 -13.59 -0.47
C PHE A 262 -8.27 -15.06 -0.89
N ARG A 263 -8.89 -15.89 -0.05
CA ARG A 263 -9.12 -17.30 -0.35
C ARG A 263 -10.06 -17.48 -1.54
N LYS A 264 -11.15 -16.71 -1.57
CA LYS A 264 -12.17 -16.79 -2.63
C LYS A 264 -11.65 -16.30 -3.97
N TYR A 265 -10.88 -15.19 -3.97
CA TYR A 265 -10.37 -14.54 -5.18
C TYR A 265 -8.91 -14.89 -5.51
N ARG A 266 -8.41 -16.01 -5.02
CA ARG A 266 -7.00 -16.41 -5.13
C ARG A 266 -6.42 -16.34 -6.55
N GLY A 267 -7.23 -16.57 -7.60
CA GLY A 267 -6.83 -16.47 -9.00
C GLY A 267 -6.99 -15.07 -9.62
N ASN A 268 -7.69 -14.14 -8.95
CA ASN A 268 -7.96 -12.81 -9.48
C ASN A 268 -6.86 -11.84 -9.06
N PHE A 269 -5.99 -11.51 -10.01
CA PHE A 269 -4.84 -10.62 -9.74
C PHE A 269 -5.25 -9.23 -9.25
N MET A 270 -6.30 -8.64 -9.85
CA MET A 270 -6.77 -7.30 -9.50
C MET A 270 -7.28 -7.25 -8.06
N THR A 271 -8.14 -8.20 -7.68
CA THR A 271 -8.69 -8.27 -6.32
C THR A 271 -7.60 -8.53 -5.28
N ASN A 272 -6.67 -9.45 -5.58
CA ASN A 272 -5.55 -9.71 -4.67
C ASN A 272 -4.67 -8.48 -4.48
N MET A 273 -4.39 -7.73 -5.56
CA MET A 273 -3.60 -6.50 -5.47
C MET A 273 -4.31 -5.43 -4.64
N LEU A 274 -5.64 -5.28 -4.80
CA LEU A 274 -6.46 -4.39 -3.98
C LEU A 274 -6.39 -4.78 -2.49
N LEU A 275 -6.61 -6.06 -2.17
CA LEU A 275 -6.54 -6.58 -0.79
C LEU A 275 -5.17 -6.33 -0.15
N PHE A 276 -4.09 -6.62 -0.87
CA PHE A 276 -2.74 -6.43 -0.36
C PHE A 276 -2.38 -4.97 -0.14
N THR A 277 -2.65 -4.10 -1.11
CA THR A 277 -2.28 -2.67 -1.01
C THR A 277 -3.08 -1.96 0.07
N TYR A 278 -4.39 -2.22 0.14
CA TYR A 278 -5.23 -1.66 1.19
C TYR A 278 -4.85 -2.24 2.57
N GLY A 279 -4.65 -3.56 2.68
CA GLY A 279 -4.25 -4.20 3.91
C GLY A 279 -2.91 -3.70 4.44
N MET A 280 -1.91 -3.51 3.57
CA MET A 280 -0.62 -2.93 3.95
C MET A 280 -0.76 -1.46 4.38
N HIS A 281 -1.57 -0.67 3.66
CA HIS A 281 -1.85 0.71 4.04
C HIS A 281 -2.51 0.80 5.42
N SER A 282 -3.43 -0.10 5.75
CA SER A 282 -4.15 -0.14 7.03
C SER A 282 -3.24 -0.40 8.25
N LEU A 283 -2.03 -0.97 8.04
CA LEU A 283 -1.04 -1.15 9.11
C LEU A 283 -0.42 0.16 9.59
N ILE A 284 -0.39 1.20 8.75
CA ILE A 284 0.24 2.49 9.06
C ILE A 284 -0.70 3.68 8.87
N SER A 285 -1.97 3.42 8.66
CA SER A 285 -3.01 4.41 8.49
C SER A 285 -4.32 3.92 9.10
N PHE A 286 -5.36 4.72 9.00
CA PHE A 286 -6.69 4.44 9.53
C PHE A 286 -7.74 4.52 8.42
N GLN A 287 -8.94 4.01 8.68
CA GLN A 287 -10.08 4.12 7.76
C GLN A 287 -10.43 5.59 7.52
N GLN A 288 -10.63 5.90 6.27
CA GLN A 288 -10.96 7.26 5.82
C GLN A 288 -12.16 7.16 4.87
N VAL A 289 -12.95 8.22 4.83
CA VAL A 289 -14.11 8.32 3.93
C VAL A 289 -13.73 8.19 2.45
N LEU A 290 -12.46 8.40 2.11
CA LEU A 290 -11.95 8.29 0.74
C LEU A 290 -11.44 6.89 0.37
N ASN A 291 -11.20 6.02 1.33
CA ASN A 291 -10.63 4.68 1.03
C ASN A 291 -11.54 3.53 1.42
N ALA A 292 -12.08 3.52 2.65
CA ALA A 292 -12.84 2.38 3.14
C ALA A 292 -14.14 2.12 2.34
N PRO A 293 -15.00 3.11 2.06
CA PRO A 293 -16.19 2.88 1.25
C PRO A 293 -15.86 2.36 -0.16
N LEU A 294 -14.80 2.90 -0.79
CA LEU A 294 -14.36 2.46 -2.12
C LEU A 294 -13.83 1.03 -2.09
N PHE A 295 -13.06 0.68 -1.05
CA PHE A 295 -12.53 -0.68 -0.89
C PHE A 295 -13.68 -1.70 -0.77
N PHE A 296 -14.64 -1.46 0.12
CA PHE A 296 -15.77 -2.38 0.32
C PHE A 296 -16.71 -2.40 -0.89
N LEU A 297 -16.94 -1.27 -1.57
CA LEU A 297 -17.71 -1.21 -2.81
C LEU A 297 -17.07 -2.07 -3.91
N LEU A 298 -15.76 -1.93 -4.14
CA LEU A 298 -15.04 -2.72 -5.14
C LEU A 298 -15.04 -4.21 -4.79
N LEU A 299 -14.91 -4.54 -3.50
CA LEU A 299 -15.01 -5.93 -3.06
C LEU A 299 -16.41 -6.50 -3.32
N GLY A 300 -17.46 -5.72 -3.08
CA GLY A 300 -18.85 -6.08 -3.42
C GLY A 300 -19.08 -6.26 -4.91
N ILE A 301 -18.48 -5.41 -5.76
CA ILE A 301 -18.54 -5.56 -7.23
C ILE A 301 -17.85 -6.86 -7.68
N CYS A 302 -16.68 -7.18 -7.10
CA CYS A 302 -16.01 -8.45 -7.38
C CYS A 302 -16.88 -9.66 -6.98
N GLU A 303 -17.63 -9.55 -5.88
CA GLU A 303 -18.56 -10.57 -5.43
C GLU A 303 -19.72 -10.77 -6.40
N ALA A 304 -20.38 -9.68 -6.82
CA ALA A 304 -21.48 -9.70 -7.75
C ALA A 304 -21.08 -10.28 -9.11
N GLY A 305 -19.90 -9.93 -9.64
CA GLY A 305 -19.39 -10.44 -10.91
C GLY A 305 -19.19 -11.95 -10.93
N GLN A 306 -18.70 -12.54 -9.83
CA GLN A 306 -18.58 -14.01 -9.74
C GLN A 306 -19.93 -14.74 -9.62
N GLY A 307 -20.92 -14.09 -9.04
CA GLY A 307 -22.28 -14.63 -8.98
C GLY A 307 -22.87 -14.79 -10.40
N GLN A 308 -22.68 -13.80 -11.24
CA GLN A 308 -23.16 -13.85 -12.63
C GLN A 308 -22.44 -14.92 -13.49
N GLU A 309 -21.11 -15.07 -13.35
CA GLU A 309 -20.39 -16.12 -14.06
C GLU A 309 -20.82 -17.53 -13.67
N LYS A 310 -21.21 -17.75 -12.41
CA LYS A 310 -21.72 -19.05 -11.96
C LYS A 310 -23.12 -19.35 -12.50
N LEU A 311 -24.02 -18.36 -12.50
CA LEU A 311 -25.36 -18.49 -13.08
C LEU A 311 -25.28 -18.82 -14.58
N HIS A 312 -24.42 -18.11 -15.32
CA HIS A 312 -24.26 -18.35 -16.76
C HIS A 312 -23.68 -19.73 -17.09
N ARG A 313 -22.85 -20.30 -16.21
CA ARG A 313 -22.33 -21.68 -16.36
C ARG A 313 -23.39 -22.73 -16.08
N THR A 314 -24.22 -22.52 -15.03
CA THR A 314 -25.34 -23.45 -14.74
C THR A 314 -26.35 -23.46 -15.87
N ASP A 315 -26.72 -22.30 -16.45
CA ASP A 315 -27.66 -22.21 -17.56
C ASP A 315 -27.10 -22.91 -18.82
N THR A 316 -25.79 -22.76 -19.12
CA THR A 316 -25.17 -23.45 -20.28
C THR A 316 -25.01 -24.96 -20.05
N ASP A 317 -24.81 -25.41 -18.82
CA ASP A 317 -24.71 -26.83 -18.49
C ASP A 317 -26.13 -27.50 -18.54
N GLU A 318 -27.19 -26.79 -18.12
CA GLU A 318 -28.59 -27.27 -18.25
C GLU A 318 -29.05 -27.32 -19.71
N GLU A 319 -28.76 -26.29 -20.54
CA GLU A 319 -29.04 -26.32 -21.98
C GLU A 319 -28.32 -27.47 -22.71
N SER A 320 -27.07 -27.78 -22.27
CA SER A 320 -26.31 -28.89 -22.88
C SER A 320 -26.84 -30.29 -22.51
N ILE A 321 -27.57 -30.42 -21.40
CA ILE A 321 -28.21 -31.67 -20.97
C ILE A 321 -29.58 -31.86 -21.66
N GLU A 322 -30.31 -30.77 -21.94
CA GLU A 322 -31.59 -30.85 -22.66
C GLU A 322 -31.44 -31.20 -24.16
N ILE A 323 -30.25 -30.97 -24.74
CA ILE A 323 -29.98 -31.22 -26.18
C ILE A 323 -29.37 -32.63 -26.41
N ALA A 324 -28.98 -33.36 -25.34
CA ALA A 324 -28.39 -34.69 -25.40
C ALA A 324 -29.43 -35.80 -25.11
#